data_19df1e898f2ef389292a6c10975b0d05
#
_entry.id   19df1e898f2ef389292a6c10975b0d05
#
_cell.length_a   1.000
_cell.length_b   1.000
_cell.length_c   1.000
_cell.angle_alpha   90.00
_cell.angle_beta   90.00
_cell.angle_gamma   90.00
#
_symmetry.space_group_name_H-M   'P 1'
#
loop_
_entity.id
_entity.type
_entity.pdbx_description
1 polymer ?
#
loop_
_entity_poly.entity_id
_entity_poly.type
_entity_poly.pdbx_seq_one_letter_code
_entity_poly.pdbx_strand_id
1 'polypeptide(L)'
;MVQRSARSFRRALIKAIVHLMAAFRPAALFRSSSGRLRPFAAVLAVFFFHLAPLLYNGSNAYVRIHDNLEGEWAWLVLLVKSGRALDFSSTSVIPQILGGQPRMTLPSGLSVNVLFIWLFGGLNGYKVSYALSRLLAFVGMYRLLRVYFLPEEKEAFIRLCAALCFSLVPFYVQFGVALQPFLLHSWLNLMRGKANWADYVCLLLVPFYSSIVWMGTSAVILLGGLWLGWTLWKCRLRLQPLMGIGLLSLSYLLVNLSLLQLYLNPDFTSHRKHYDALAMMDIHFSAGLAEALFSCVVSQYHAGTVVALPLLVLAAVALRSQQQEPGRSILKYRFWQTALCLVLIALISLLYGLYPYIAAPLDEFIPLLSQLRFNRMIIALPLLFFLVFALSLSILHHKGFSSRAISIVLACQLVMGFFSNDEWLHNMRRLWGAPVKPGYAEFWAEELFKRINRYIGQPQHSYRIANLGIHPAVAQHNGFYTLDGLLPVYRLEHKVRFRSIIADEIAKDPRLSAYFDEWGNRCYLFSAELGLSDQNNLIDKNSRLALNDFRFNAEAFKQMGGRYVFSALLLQHPERAGLRLLKVFEPKANETSWWKIYLYEAV
;
A
#
# COMPACT_ATOMS: atom_id res chain seq x y z
N MET A 1 19.96 5.37 31.46
CA MET A 1 20.52 6.04 30.26
C MET A 1 19.48 6.30 29.18
N VAL A 2 18.64 5.34 28.83
CA VAL A 2 17.62 5.44 27.77
C VAL A 2 16.59 6.57 27.99
N GLN A 3 16.12 6.80 29.20
CA GLN A 3 15.14 7.87 29.48
C GLN A 3 15.70 9.30 29.36
N ARG A 4 16.99 9.51 29.63
CA ARG A 4 17.66 10.82 29.42
C ARG A 4 17.84 11.11 27.92
N SER A 5 18.19 10.10 27.13
CA SER A 5 18.31 10.19 25.67
C SER A 5 16.96 10.54 25.03
N ALA A 6 15.88 9.88 25.44
CA ALA A 6 14.53 10.14 24.92
C ALA A 6 14.03 11.57 25.21
N ARG A 7 14.31 12.10 26.41
CA ARG A 7 13.96 13.50 26.75
C ARG A 7 14.77 14.53 25.95
N SER A 8 16.05 14.25 25.73
CA SER A 8 16.92 15.10 24.90
C SER A 8 16.45 15.12 23.45
N PHE A 9 16.14 13.97 22.88
CA PHE A 9 15.61 13.84 21.52
C PHE A 9 14.24 14.53 21.38
N ARG A 10 13.32 14.36 22.34
CA ARG A 10 12.02 15.05 22.34
C ARG A 10 12.16 16.57 22.30
N ARG A 11 13.10 17.15 23.08
CA ARG A 11 13.40 18.59 23.04
C ARG A 11 14.01 19.01 21.71
N ALA A 12 14.92 18.21 21.15
CA ALA A 12 15.51 18.46 19.84
C ALA A 12 14.46 18.39 18.73
N LEU A 13 13.54 17.43 18.79
CA LEU A 13 12.43 17.26 17.84
C LEU A 13 11.47 18.45 17.89
N ILE A 14 11.03 18.88 19.09
CA ILE A 14 10.16 20.05 19.23
C ILE A 14 10.87 21.31 18.68
N LYS A 15 12.16 21.47 18.99
CA LYS A 15 12.97 22.56 18.41
C LYS A 15 13.05 22.46 16.89
N ALA A 16 13.28 21.27 16.34
CA ALA A 16 13.33 21.04 14.90
C ALA A 16 11.98 21.37 14.21
N ILE A 17 10.84 20.96 14.79
CA ILE A 17 9.50 21.31 14.29
C ILE A 17 9.30 22.83 14.32
N VAL A 18 9.62 23.49 15.43
CA VAL A 18 9.49 24.96 15.56
C VAL A 18 10.42 25.69 14.58
N HIS A 19 11.65 25.22 14.38
CA HIS A 19 12.58 25.80 13.39
C HIS A 19 12.13 25.52 11.95
N LEU A 20 11.57 24.32 11.68
CA LEU A 20 10.98 23.98 10.40
C LEU A 20 9.81 24.91 10.08
N MET A 21 8.89 25.11 11.02
CA MET A 21 7.76 26.05 10.88
C MET A 21 8.25 27.50 10.68
N ALA A 22 9.32 27.90 11.34
CA ALA A 22 9.93 29.22 11.16
C ALA A 22 10.64 29.37 9.79
N ALA A 23 11.28 28.30 9.29
CA ALA A 23 11.94 28.28 7.99
C ALA A 23 10.93 28.36 6.82
N PHE A 24 9.67 27.96 7.03
CA PHE A 24 8.59 28.05 6.04
C PHE A 24 7.95 29.45 5.91
N ARG A 25 8.59 30.51 6.40
CA ARG A 25 8.13 31.89 6.13
C ARG A 25 8.43 32.27 4.67
N PRO A 26 7.42 32.64 3.85
CA PRO A 26 7.63 32.96 2.42
C PRO A 26 8.68 34.06 2.20
N ALA A 27 8.68 35.09 3.06
CA ALA A 27 9.62 36.18 2.99
C ALA A 27 11.09 35.80 3.26
N ALA A 28 11.35 34.73 4.02
CA ALA A 28 12.70 34.27 4.32
C ALA A 28 13.27 33.36 3.21
N LEU A 29 12.39 32.67 2.45
CA LEU A 29 12.79 31.71 1.43
C LEU A 29 13.12 32.32 0.07
N PHE A 30 12.54 33.50 -0.28
CA PHE A 30 12.60 34.01 -1.66
C PHE A 30 13.21 35.43 -1.81
N ARG A 31 13.74 36.06 -0.76
CA ARG A 31 14.13 37.47 -0.76
C ARG A 31 15.59 37.82 -1.14
N SER A 32 16.44 36.88 -1.55
CA SER A 32 17.82 37.24 -1.94
C SER A 32 18.32 36.47 -3.15
N SER A 33 19.27 37.02 -3.90
CA SER A 33 19.91 36.38 -5.07
C SER A 33 20.68 35.09 -4.70
N SER A 34 21.08 34.91 -3.44
CA SER A 34 21.51 33.64 -2.85
C SER A 34 20.32 32.74 -2.44
N GLY A 35 19.09 33.20 -2.61
CA GLY A 35 17.84 32.62 -2.09
C GLY A 35 17.32 31.38 -2.83
N ARG A 36 17.87 31.00 -4.00
CA ARG A 36 17.43 29.80 -4.71
C ARG A 36 17.78 28.50 -3.98
N LEU A 37 18.81 28.48 -3.16
CA LEU A 37 19.22 27.30 -2.39
C LEU A 37 18.37 27.07 -1.13
N ARG A 38 17.80 28.13 -0.54
CA ARG A 38 17.03 28.04 0.72
C ARG A 38 15.74 27.20 0.63
N PRO A 39 14.89 27.36 -0.41
CA PRO A 39 13.70 26.50 -0.55
C PRO A 39 14.06 25.04 -0.70
N PHE A 40 15.13 24.76 -1.44
CA PHE A 40 15.61 23.40 -1.66
C PHE A 40 16.16 22.78 -0.36
N ALA A 41 16.92 23.52 0.43
CA ALA A 41 17.39 23.09 1.73
C ALA A 41 16.24 22.78 2.70
N ALA A 42 15.16 23.58 2.68
CA ALA A 42 13.98 23.32 3.50
C ALA A 42 13.26 22.01 3.09
N VAL A 43 13.14 21.75 1.79
CA VAL A 43 12.59 20.49 1.28
C VAL A 43 13.45 19.30 1.73
N LEU A 44 14.76 19.38 1.57
CA LEU A 44 15.70 18.34 2.01
C LEU A 44 15.60 18.11 3.52
N ALA A 45 15.47 19.17 4.33
CA ALA A 45 15.30 19.06 5.77
C ALA A 45 14.02 18.30 6.15
N VAL A 46 12.90 18.57 5.46
CA VAL A 46 11.64 17.85 5.68
C VAL A 46 11.76 16.37 5.28
N PHE A 47 12.38 16.08 4.13
CA PHE A 47 12.63 14.69 3.73
C PHE A 47 13.53 13.97 4.73
N PHE A 48 14.62 14.61 5.16
CA PHE A 48 15.50 14.03 6.18
C PHE A 48 14.74 13.77 7.48
N PHE A 49 13.94 14.72 7.95
CA PHE A 49 13.12 14.56 9.14
C PHE A 49 12.10 13.41 9.00
N HIS A 50 11.53 13.24 7.80
CA HIS A 50 10.61 12.15 7.52
C HIS A 50 11.30 10.78 7.51
N LEU A 51 12.51 10.69 6.95
CA LEU A 51 13.24 9.43 6.82
C LEU A 51 14.04 9.09 8.09
N ALA A 52 14.44 10.08 8.88
CA ALA A 52 15.33 9.90 10.02
C ALA A 52 14.87 8.82 11.02
N PRO A 53 13.59 8.69 11.42
CA PRO A 53 13.16 7.65 12.34
C PRO A 53 13.32 6.24 11.76
N LEU A 54 13.02 6.07 10.46
CA LEU A 54 13.19 4.80 9.75
C LEU A 54 14.68 4.41 9.64
N LEU A 55 15.56 5.38 9.38
CA LEU A 55 16.99 5.14 9.26
C LEU A 55 17.64 4.88 10.60
N TYR A 56 17.30 5.67 11.63
CA TYR A 56 17.89 5.58 12.97
C TYR A 56 17.57 4.27 13.69
N ASN A 57 16.35 3.75 13.54
CA ASN A 57 15.96 2.48 14.14
C ASN A 57 16.70 1.27 13.54
N GLY A 58 17.47 1.43 12.47
CA GLY A 58 18.35 0.40 11.89
C GLY A 58 17.58 -0.85 11.49
N SER A 59 18.01 -2.02 12.01
CA SER A 59 17.37 -3.31 11.80
C SER A 59 16.00 -3.43 12.50
N ASN A 60 15.78 -2.66 13.55
CA ASN A 60 14.52 -2.63 14.30
C ASN A 60 13.53 -1.57 13.79
N ALA A 61 13.77 -0.96 12.62
CA ALA A 61 12.82 -0.06 12.02
C ALA A 61 11.47 -0.75 11.80
N TYR A 62 10.39 -0.06 12.16
CA TYR A 62 9.06 -0.52 11.78
C TYR A 62 8.85 -0.38 10.28
N VAL A 63 8.47 -1.46 9.66
CA VAL A 63 7.98 -1.52 8.28
C VAL A 63 6.55 -2.02 8.36
N ARG A 64 5.65 -1.41 7.58
CA ARG A 64 4.26 -1.81 7.56
C ARG A 64 4.11 -3.31 7.36
N ILE A 65 3.22 -3.94 8.15
CA ILE A 65 3.02 -5.39 8.13
C ILE A 65 1.88 -5.74 7.18
N HIS A 66 0.70 -5.15 7.41
CA HIS A 66 -0.52 -5.46 6.64
C HIS A 66 -0.30 -5.22 5.14
N ASP A 67 -0.60 -6.24 4.33
CA ASP A 67 -0.41 -6.33 2.88
C ASP A 67 1.05 -6.10 2.39
N ASN A 68 2.02 -5.91 3.30
CA ASN A 68 3.40 -5.64 2.96
C ASN A 68 4.34 -6.73 3.49
N LEU A 69 4.73 -6.73 4.80
CA LEU A 69 5.60 -7.79 5.33
C LEU A 69 4.90 -9.16 5.42
N GLU A 70 3.58 -9.21 5.54
CA GLU A 70 2.82 -10.47 5.45
C GLU A 70 2.57 -10.92 4.00
N GLY A 71 2.74 -10.03 3.03
CA GLY A 71 2.35 -10.21 1.64
C GLY A 71 3.40 -9.70 0.65
N GLU A 72 3.16 -8.55 0.05
CA GLU A 72 3.85 -8.10 -1.15
C GLU A 72 5.37 -8.02 -1.01
N TRP A 73 5.88 -7.40 0.06
CA TRP A 73 7.33 -7.33 0.28
C TRP A 73 7.93 -8.69 0.60
N ALA A 74 7.22 -9.51 1.39
CA ALA A 74 7.63 -10.88 1.70
C ALA A 74 7.76 -11.73 0.44
N TRP A 75 6.80 -11.64 -0.49
CA TRP A 75 6.85 -12.38 -1.77
C TRP A 75 8.06 -11.98 -2.62
N LEU A 76 8.36 -10.67 -2.71
CA LEU A 76 9.52 -10.19 -3.46
C LEU A 76 10.83 -10.66 -2.82
N VAL A 77 10.94 -10.64 -1.48
CA VAL A 77 12.10 -11.18 -0.76
C VAL A 77 12.23 -12.68 -0.99
N LEU A 78 11.12 -13.41 -0.95
CA LEU A 78 11.11 -14.86 -1.22
C LEU A 78 11.55 -15.17 -2.65
N LEU A 79 11.07 -14.40 -3.65
CA LEU A 79 11.50 -14.53 -5.04
C LEU A 79 13.01 -14.33 -5.21
N VAL A 80 13.57 -13.31 -4.59
CA VAL A 80 15.02 -13.05 -4.65
C VAL A 80 15.80 -14.16 -3.95
N LYS A 81 15.39 -14.56 -2.74
CA LYS A 81 16.03 -15.65 -1.98
C LYS A 81 15.98 -16.99 -2.71
N SER A 82 14.90 -17.27 -3.44
CA SER A 82 14.76 -18.52 -4.22
C SER A 82 15.59 -18.55 -5.50
N GLY A 83 16.17 -17.42 -5.92
CA GLY A 83 16.89 -17.27 -7.20
C GLY A 83 15.95 -17.34 -8.43
N ARG A 84 14.62 -17.34 -8.24
CA ARG A 84 13.64 -17.54 -9.31
C ARG A 84 12.93 -16.25 -9.74
N ALA A 85 13.45 -15.10 -9.37
CA ALA A 85 12.81 -13.82 -9.69
C ALA A 85 12.58 -13.63 -11.21
N LEU A 86 13.56 -13.99 -12.02
CA LEU A 86 13.52 -13.90 -13.50
C LEU A 86 13.27 -15.25 -14.19
N ASP A 87 12.78 -16.24 -13.45
CA ASP A 87 12.40 -17.53 -14.02
C ASP A 87 10.95 -17.46 -14.54
N PHE A 88 10.78 -17.42 -15.85
CA PHE A 88 9.48 -17.37 -16.53
C PHE A 88 9.02 -18.74 -17.03
N SER A 89 9.68 -19.83 -16.60
CA SER A 89 9.25 -21.19 -16.94
C SER A 89 7.89 -21.51 -16.32
N SER A 90 7.02 -22.16 -17.08
CA SER A 90 5.71 -22.63 -16.61
C SER A 90 5.81 -23.72 -15.54
N THR A 91 6.94 -24.41 -15.47
CA THR A 91 7.23 -25.49 -14.50
C THR A 91 7.88 -24.98 -13.21
N SER A 92 8.25 -23.70 -13.17
CA SER A 92 8.92 -23.13 -12.00
C SER A 92 7.97 -23.06 -10.80
N VAL A 93 8.42 -23.54 -9.63
CA VAL A 93 7.63 -23.62 -8.40
C VAL A 93 8.39 -22.95 -7.26
N ILE A 94 7.70 -22.19 -6.45
CA ILE A 94 8.19 -21.67 -5.16
C ILE A 94 7.68 -22.59 -4.06
N PRO A 95 8.53 -23.48 -3.53
CA PRO A 95 8.07 -24.56 -2.68
C PRO A 95 7.76 -24.15 -1.23
N GLN A 96 8.19 -22.97 -0.79
CA GLN A 96 8.05 -22.51 0.60
C GLN A 96 6.64 -22.01 0.96
N ILE A 97 5.77 -21.74 -0.01
CA ILE A 97 4.46 -21.11 0.21
C ILE A 97 3.34 -22.01 -0.28
N LEU A 98 2.28 -22.19 0.56
CA LEU A 98 1.06 -22.91 0.21
C LEU A 98 1.32 -24.30 -0.42
N GLY A 99 2.19 -25.09 0.22
CA GLY A 99 2.55 -26.43 -0.25
C GLY A 99 3.37 -26.49 -1.53
N GLY A 100 3.78 -25.35 -2.06
CA GLY A 100 4.47 -25.19 -3.34
C GLY A 100 3.54 -24.66 -4.45
N GLN A 101 3.72 -23.40 -4.80
CA GLN A 101 2.91 -22.73 -5.82
C GLN A 101 3.74 -22.43 -7.07
N PRO A 102 3.13 -22.42 -8.27
CA PRO A 102 3.81 -21.97 -9.47
C PRO A 102 4.42 -20.57 -9.25
N ARG A 103 5.63 -20.33 -9.73
CA ARG A 103 6.29 -19.05 -9.62
C ARG A 103 5.43 -17.91 -10.20
N MET A 104 4.63 -18.21 -11.21
CA MET A 104 3.73 -17.26 -11.88
C MET A 104 2.62 -16.69 -10.97
N THR A 105 2.33 -17.32 -9.83
CA THR A 105 1.37 -16.80 -8.84
C THR A 105 1.91 -15.65 -7.99
N LEU A 106 3.23 -15.46 -7.98
CA LEU A 106 3.90 -14.37 -7.25
C LEU A 106 4.06 -13.13 -8.15
N PRO A 107 4.34 -11.95 -7.57
CA PRO A 107 4.52 -10.72 -8.35
C PRO A 107 5.59 -10.79 -9.43
N SER A 108 5.58 -9.81 -10.33
CA SER A 108 6.57 -9.73 -11.40
C SER A 108 7.99 -9.59 -10.87
N GLY A 109 8.91 -10.38 -11.40
CA GLY A 109 10.35 -10.26 -11.13
C GLY A 109 10.99 -9.04 -11.80
N LEU A 110 10.29 -8.40 -12.73
CA LEU A 110 10.73 -7.15 -13.37
C LEU A 110 10.40 -5.91 -12.54
N SER A 111 9.76 -6.06 -11.38
CA SER A 111 9.54 -4.92 -10.48
C SER A 111 10.88 -4.34 -10.01
N VAL A 112 10.99 -3.01 -10.01
CA VAL A 112 12.19 -2.32 -9.50
C VAL A 112 12.48 -2.65 -8.03
N ASN A 113 11.47 -3.01 -7.25
CA ASN A 113 11.66 -3.46 -5.87
C ASN A 113 12.46 -4.77 -5.78
N VAL A 114 12.31 -5.68 -6.75
CA VAL A 114 13.16 -6.88 -6.86
C VAL A 114 14.63 -6.51 -7.03
N LEU A 115 14.92 -5.52 -7.88
CA LEU A 115 16.26 -4.99 -8.07
C LEU A 115 16.82 -4.40 -6.76
N PHE A 116 16.02 -3.61 -6.02
CA PHE A 116 16.47 -3.04 -4.75
C PHE A 116 16.72 -4.10 -3.69
N ILE A 117 15.88 -5.13 -3.61
CA ILE A 117 16.09 -6.26 -2.68
C ILE A 117 17.34 -7.03 -3.06
N TRP A 118 17.58 -7.27 -4.34
CA TRP A 118 18.75 -7.96 -4.84
C TRP A 118 20.06 -7.19 -4.55
N LEU A 119 20.07 -5.86 -4.72
CA LEU A 119 21.24 -5.01 -4.51
C LEU A 119 21.53 -4.73 -3.03
N PHE A 120 20.49 -4.47 -2.22
CA PHE A 120 20.64 -3.92 -0.87
C PHE A 120 20.10 -4.84 0.24
N GLY A 121 19.50 -5.98 -0.11
CA GLY A 121 18.79 -6.85 0.83
C GLY A 121 17.39 -6.36 1.19
N GLY A 122 16.64 -7.17 1.94
CA GLY A 122 15.22 -6.93 2.21
C GLY A 122 14.92 -5.58 2.86
N LEU A 123 15.58 -5.27 3.98
CA LEU A 123 15.29 -4.01 4.72
C LEU A 123 15.87 -2.77 4.03
N ASN A 124 17.12 -2.82 3.58
CA ASN A 124 17.73 -1.66 2.95
C ASN A 124 17.10 -1.39 1.58
N GLY A 125 16.74 -2.44 0.83
CA GLY A 125 15.95 -2.33 -0.40
C GLY A 125 14.62 -1.61 -0.14
N TYR A 126 13.93 -1.93 0.97
CA TYR A 126 12.73 -1.24 1.40
C TYR A 126 13.00 0.25 1.68
N LYS A 127 14.04 0.57 2.45
CA LYS A 127 14.41 1.97 2.77
C LYS A 127 14.70 2.78 1.51
N VAL A 128 15.40 2.21 0.53
CA VAL A 128 15.68 2.85 -0.76
C VAL A 128 14.37 3.07 -1.54
N SER A 129 13.54 2.04 -1.64
CA SER A 129 12.23 2.13 -2.28
C SER A 129 11.35 3.23 -1.65
N TYR A 130 11.30 3.25 -0.31
CA TYR A 130 10.53 4.23 0.45
C TYR A 130 11.02 5.66 0.21
N ALA A 131 12.32 5.91 0.25
CA ALA A 131 12.91 7.23 0.01
C ALA A 131 12.70 7.69 -1.44
N LEU A 132 12.93 6.81 -2.42
CA LEU A 132 12.78 7.11 -3.83
C LEU A 132 11.33 7.43 -4.19
N SER A 133 10.35 6.69 -3.65
CA SER A 133 8.94 6.98 -3.88
C SER A 133 8.53 8.39 -3.44
N ARG A 134 9.05 8.87 -2.29
CA ARG A 134 8.82 10.24 -1.80
C ARG A 134 9.42 11.29 -2.73
N LEU A 135 10.67 11.05 -3.16
CA LEU A 135 11.36 11.96 -4.08
C LEU A 135 10.63 12.06 -5.42
N LEU A 136 10.24 10.91 -6.00
CA LEU A 136 9.49 10.89 -7.27
C LEU A 136 8.13 11.58 -7.14
N ALA A 137 7.39 11.34 -6.04
CA ALA A 137 6.14 12.03 -5.78
C ALA A 137 6.30 13.55 -5.72
N PHE A 138 7.32 14.02 -5.00
CA PHE A 138 7.63 15.45 -4.91
C PHE A 138 7.96 16.06 -6.28
N VAL A 139 8.92 15.47 -6.99
CA VAL A 139 9.38 16.00 -8.30
C VAL A 139 8.24 15.95 -9.32
N GLY A 140 7.49 14.86 -9.38
CA GLY A 140 6.36 14.70 -10.29
C GLY A 140 5.26 15.73 -10.00
N MET A 141 4.86 15.88 -8.74
CA MET A 141 3.81 16.82 -8.35
C MET A 141 4.26 18.28 -8.56
N TYR A 142 5.49 18.62 -8.20
CA TYR A 142 6.03 19.96 -8.43
C TYR A 142 6.04 20.31 -9.93
N ARG A 143 6.51 19.37 -10.78
CA ARG A 143 6.53 19.55 -12.24
C ARG A 143 5.12 19.68 -12.82
N LEU A 144 4.18 18.82 -12.39
CA LEU A 144 2.78 18.86 -12.82
C LEU A 144 2.14 20.20 -12.47
N LEU A 145 2.29 20.66 -11.22
CA LEU A 145 1.77 21.95 -10.77
C LEU A 145 2.38 23.10 -11.55
N ARG A 146 3.70 23.12 -11.74
CA ARG A 146 4.40 24.21 -12.42
C ARG A 146 3.97 24.37 -13.87
N VAL A 147 3.75 23.28 -14.60
CA VAL A 147 3.48 23.32 -16.03
C VAL A 147 1.99 23.51 -16.33
N TYR A 148 1.11 22.89 -15.54
CA TYR A 148 -0.30 22.77 -15.91
C TYR A 148 -1.27 23.51 -14.98
N PHE A 149 -0.95 23.62 -13.72
CA PHE A 149 -1.91 24.12 -12.72
C PHE A 149 -1.51 25.46 -12.11
N LEU A 150 -0.27 25.68 -11.74
CA LEU A 150 0.23 26.87 -11.05
C LEU A 150 1.51 27.40 -11.74
N PRO A 151 1.45 27.93 -12.97
CA PRO A 151 2.65 28.32 -13.71
C PRO A 151 3.30 29.63 -13.25
N GLU A 152 2.57 30.47 -12.51
CA GLU A 152 3.06 31.80 -12.13
C GLU A 152 4.13 31.74 -11.04
N GLU A 153 5.18 32.58 -11.18
CA GLU A 153 6.29 32.58 -10.19
C GLU A 153 5.85 33.04 -8.79
N LYS A 154 4.82 33.88 -8.67
CA LYS A 154 4.25 34.25 -7.36
C LYS A 154 3.58 33.08 -6.62
N GLU A 155 3.26 31.99 -7.33
CA GLU A 155 2.72 30.75 -6.76
C GLU A 155 3.81 29.72 -6.39
N ALA A 156 5.10 30.06 -6.60
CA ALA A 156 6.21 29.12 -6.40
C ALA A 156 6.24 28.48 -5.01
N PHE A 157 5.90 29.24 -3.97
CA PHE A 157 5.83 28.75 -2.60
C PHE A 157 4.69 27.72 -2.42
N ILE A 158 3.51 28.01 -2.96
CA ILE A 158 2.35 27.09 -2.90
C ILE A 158 2.68 25.79 -3.65
N ARG A 159 3.29 25.89 -4.85
CA ARG A 159 3.74 24.72 -5.62
C ARG A 159 4.67 23.83 -4.81
N LEU A 160 5.69 24.43 -4.22
CA LEU A 160 6.70 23.72 -3.46
C LEU A 160 6.11 22.97 -2.27
N CYS A 161 5.31 23.69 -1.47
CA CYS A 161 4.73 23.12 -0.26
C CYS A 161 3.63 22.10 -0.56
N ALA A 162 2.78 22.33 -1.57
CA ALA A 162 1.76 21.36 -1.97
C ALA A 162 2.38 20.07 -2.51
N ALA A 163 3.47 20.18 -3.31
CA ALA A 163 4.21 19.01 -3.79
C ALA A 163 4.87 18.26 -2.63
N LEU A 164 5.40 18.98 -1.64
CA LEU A 164 5.98 18.38 -0.44
C LEU A 164 4.92 17.66 0.39
N CYS A 165 3.76 18.28 0.63
CA CYS A 165 2.64 17.65 1.33
C CYS A 165 2.17 16.36 0.62
N PHE A 166 2.04 16.39 -0.72
CA PHE A 166 1.71 15.19 -1.49
C PHE A 166 2.75 14.09 -1.32
N SER A 167 4.04 14.42 -1.28
CA SER A 167 5.11 13.44 -1.13
C SER A 167 5.13 12.72 0.22
N LEU A 168 4.49 13.28 1.25
CA LEU A 168 4.38 12.67 2.58
C LEU A 168 3.16 11.77 2.75
N VAL A 169 2.26 11.72 1.77
CA VAL A 169 1.13 10.77 1.78
C VAL A 169 1.66 9.35 1.99
N PRO A 170 1.09 8.57 2.92
CA PRO A 170 1.47 7.17 3.06
C PRO A 170 1.06 6.42 1.78
N PHE A 171 2.03 6.23 0.87
CA PHE A 171 1.80 5.46 -0.34
C PHE A 171 1.65 4.00 0.05
N TYR A 172 0.41 3.56 0.07
CA TYR A 172 0.05 2.18 0.24
C TYR A 172 0.51 1.41 -0.99
N VAL A 173 1.15 0.29 -0.81
CA VAL A 173 1.51 -0.58 -1.92
C VAL A 173 2.25 0.18 -3.02
N GLN A 174 3.52 0.49 -2.77
CA GLN A 174 4.47 0.85 -3.81
C GLN A 174 4.34 2.25 -4.44
N PHE A 175 5.09 2.41 -5.52
CA PHE A 175 5.24 3.64 -6.27
C PHE A 175 3.98 4.12 -7.02
N GLY A 176 2.89 3.32 -7.08
CA GLY A 176 1.74 3.61 -7.94
C GLY A 176 1.18 5.02 -7.77
N VAL A 177 0.85 5.44 -6.53
CA VAL A 177 0.35 6.79 -6.26
C VAL A 177 1.44 7.85 -6.47
N ALA A 178 2.67 7.54 -6.08
CA ALA A 178 3.82 8.45 -6.21
C ALA A 178 4.10 8.87 -7.67
N LEU A 179 3.84 7.97 -8.62
CA LEU A 179 4.08 8.20 -10.04
C LEU A 179 2.90 8.83 -10.79
N GLN A 180 1.71 8.91 -10.18
CA GLN A 180 0.54 9.50 -10.84
C GLN A 180 0.77 10.92 -11.38
N PRO A 181 1.48 11.83 -10.67
CA PRO A 181 1.75 13.16 -11.22
C PRO A 181 2.59 13.13 -12.49
N PHE A 182 3.56 12.22 -12.60
CA PHE A 182 4.34 12.04 -13.83
C PHE A 182 3.49 11.49 -14.97
N LEU A 183 2.67 10.47 -14.66
CA LEU A 183 1.77 9.86 -15.63
C LEU A 183 0.77 10.88 -16.18
N LEU A 184 0.13 11.66 -15.29
CA LEU A 184 -0.79 12.72 -15.69
C LEU A 184 -0.08 13.83 -16.49
N HIS A 185 1.13 14.21 -16.09
CA HIS A 185 1.93 15.19 -16.82
C HIS A 185 2.20 14.75 -18.26
N SER A 186 2.72 13.51 -18.45
CA SER A 186 3.03 12.97 -19.76
C SER A 186 1.78 12.81 -20.61
N TRP A 187 0.68 12.33 -20.01
CA TRP A 187 -0.59 12.23 -20.72
C TRP A 187 -1.14 13.60 -21.16
N LEU A 188 -1.04 14.64 -20.33
CA LEU A 188 -1.44 16.01 -20.71
C LEU A 188 -0.56 16.58 -21.84
N ASN A 189 0.73 16.22 -21.91
CA ASN A 189 1.59 16.56 -23.03
C ASN A 189 1.10 15.90 -24.33
N LEU A 190 0.74 14.61 -24.29
CA LEU A 190 0.15 13.90 -25.43
C LEU A 190 -1.17 14.53 -25.87
N MET A 191 -2.06 14.84 -24.92
CA MET A 191 -3.34 15.51 -25.21
C MET A 191 -3.16 16.88 -25.86
N ARG A 192 -2.07 17.60 -25.57
CA ARG A 192 -1.78 18.92 -26.13
C ARG A 192 -0.93 18.88 -27.40
N GLY A 193 -0.46 17.71 -27.83
CA GLY A 193 0.47 17.56 -28.95
C GLY A 193 1.86 18.16 -28.67
N LYS A 194 2.27 18.19 -27.39
CA LYS A 194 3.57 18.71 -26.92
C LYS A 194 4.45 17.60 -26.33
N ALA A 195 4.09 16.34 -26.57
CA ALA A 195 4.84 15.21 -26.06
C ALA A 195 6.24 15.14 -26.68
N ASN A 196 7.20 14.77 -25.87
CA ASN A 196 8.57 14.49 -26.26
C ASN A 196 8.95 13.05 -25.86
N TRP A 197 10.16 12.62 -26.22
CA TRP A 197 10.61 11.25 -25.95
C TRP A 197 10.55 10.87 -24.45
N ALA A 198 10.78 11.82 -23.53
CA ALA A 198 10.73 11.57 -22.09
C ALA A 198 9.31 11.23 -21.60
N ASP A 199 8.27 11.71 -22.26
CA ASP A 199 6.88 11.36 -21.94
C ASP A 199 6.60 9.89 -22.28
N TYR A 200 7.06 9.42 -23.42
CA TYR A 200 6.93 8.01 -23.82
C TYR A 200 7.77 7.09 -22.94
N VAL A 201 8.99 7.49 -22.57
CA VAL A 201 9.83 6.75 -21.61
C VAL A 201 9.16 6.68 -20.24
N CYS A 202 8.53 7.75 -19.78
CA CYS A 202 7.76 7.75 -18.54
C CYS A 202 6.64 6.70 -18.60
N LEU A 203 5.83 6.67 -19.67
CA LEU A 203 4.77 5.68 -19.86
C LEU A 203 5.31 4.25 -19.90
N LEU A 204 6.47 4.03 -20.52
CA LEU A 204 7.12 2.73 -20.60
C LEU A 204 7.63 2.26 -19.22
N LEU A 205 8.17 3.17 -18.40
CA LEU A 205 8.81 2.81 -17.13
C LEU A 205 7.84 2.69 -15.96
N VAL A 206 6.68 3.37 -15.98
CA VAL A 206 5.69 3.32 -14.88
C VAL A 206 5.32 1.89 -14.48
N PRO A 207 5.12 0.93 -15.39
CA PRO A 207 4.79 -0.47 -15.02
C PRO A 207 5.84 -1.18 -14.19
N PHE A 208 7.13 -0.85 -14.31
CA PHE A 208 8.19 -1.45 -13.49
C PHE A 208 8.16 -0.97 -12.03
N TYR A 209 7.49 0.15 -11.77
CA TYR A 209 7.37 0.79 -10.46
C TYR A 209 5.97 0.67 -9.85
N SER A 210 5.03 0.00 -10.52
CA SER A 210 3.64 -0.06 -10.07
C SER A 210 2.95 -1.37 -10.43
N SER A 211 1.90 -1.72 -9.68
CA SER A 211 1.11 -2.92 -9.92
C SER A 211 0.09 -2.72 -11.05
N ILE A 212 -0.03 -3.71 -11.95
CA ILE A 212 -1.08 -3.72 -12.98
C ILE A 212 -2.48 -3.70 -12.34
N VAL A 213 -2.65 -4.44 -11.24
CA VAL A 213 -3.94 -4.64 -10.59
C VAL A 213 -4.43 -3.38 -9.88
N TRP A 214 -3.51 -2.60 -9.31
CA TRP A 214 -3.87 -1.37 -8.57
C TRP A 214 -3.80 -0.15 -9.47
N MET A 215 -2.66 0.10 -10.09
CA MET A 215 -2.43 1.32 -10.84
C MET A 215 -2.73 1.17 -12.33
N GLY A 216 -2.35 0.04 -12.93
CA GLY A 216 -2.40 -0.15 -14.38
C GLY A 216 -3.82 -0.09 -14.92
N THR A 217 -4.72 -0.93 -14.42
CA THR A 217 -6.12 -0.93 -14.83
C THR A 217 -6.80 0.41 -14.57
N SER A 218 -6.59 1.00 -13.39
CA SER A 218 -7.15 2.31 -13.03
C SER A 218 -6.66 3.42 -13.94
N ALA A 219 -5.35 3.46 -14.25
CA ALA A 219 -4.77 4.46 -15.12
C ALA A 219 -5.30 4.34 -16.55
N VAL A 220 -5.36 3.14 -17.12
CA VAL A 220 -5.86 2.91 -18.49
C VAL A 220 -7.32 3.32 -18.61
N ILE A 221 -8.17 2.93 -17.63
CA ILE A 221 -9.60 3.28 -17.64
C ILE A 221 -9.79 4.80 -17.50
N LEU A 222 -9.13 5.45 -16.52
CA LEU A 222 -9.28 6.88 -16.29
C LEU A 222 -8.74 7.72 -17.46
N LEU A 223 -7.53 7.42 -17.94
CA LEU A 223 -6.93 8.16 -19.06
C LEU A 223 -7.69 7.91 -20.37
N GLY A 224 -8.14 6.67 -20.59
CA GLY A 224 -8.98 6.30 -21.72
C GLY A 224 -10.34 7.00 -21.68
N GLY A 225 -10.99 7.04 -20.53
CA GLY A 225 -12.26 7.75 -20.32
C GLY A 225 -12.12 9.25 -20.56
N LEU A 226 -11.06 9.87 -20.04
CA LEU A 226 -10.76 11.29 -20.26
C LEU A 226 -10.47 11.60 -21.73
N TRP A 227 -9.73 10.72 -22.42
CA TRP A 227 -9.48 10.86 -23.87
C TRP A 227 -10.78 10.72 -24.67
N LEU A 228 -11.61 9.73 -24.37
CA LEU A 228 -12.88 9.51 -25.04
C LEU A 228 -13.82 10.70 -24.83
N GLY A 229 -14.00 11.14 -23.58
CA GLY A 229 -14.84 12.30 -23.24
C GLY A 229 -14.38 13.57 -23.95
N TRP A 230 -13.06 13.81 -24.02
CA TRP A 230 -12.52 14.95 -24.76
C TRP A 230 -12.76 14.82 -26.26
N THR A 231 -12.58 13.62 -26.85
CA THR A 231 -12.77 13.34 -28.27
C THR A 231 -14.24 13.58 -28.67
N LEU A 232 -15.18 13.08 -27.86
CA LEU A 232 -16.63 13.30 -28.07
C LEU A 232 -17.00 14.78 -27.94
N TRP A 233 -16.48 15.48 -26.94
CA TRP A 233 -16.77 16.89 -26.72
C TRP A 233 -16.23 17.79 -27.82
N LYS A 234 -15.02 17.51 -28.34
CA LYS A 234 -14.38 18.32 -29.38
C LYS A 234 -14.66 17.84 -30.80
N CYS A 235 -15.30 16.68 -30.96
CA CYS A 235 -15.49 16.01 -32.26
C CYS A 235 -14.17 15.90 -33.05
N ARG A 236 -13.04 15.66 -32.34
CA ARG A 236 -11.69 15.58 -32.95
C ARG A 236 -10.96 14.39 -32.36
N LEU A 237 -10.58 13.45 -33.24
CA LEU A 237 -9.76 12.30 -32.86
C LEU A 237 -8.28 12.74 -32.79
N ARG A 238 -7.65 12.52 -31.63
CA ARG A 238 -6.21 12.62 -31.43
C ARG A 238 -5.63 11.23 -31.20
N LEU A 239 -4.74 10.79 -32.06
CA LEU A 239 -4.13 9.46 -31.98
C LEU A 239 -2.99 9.38 -30.97
N GLN A 240 -2.25 10.47 -30.72
CA GLN A 240 -1.13 10.46 -29.78
C GLN A 240 -1.48 9.98 -28.36
N PRO A 241 -2.57 10.45 -27.70
CA PRO A 241 -2.96 9.91 -26.41
C PRO A 241 -3.35 8.43 -26.47
N LEU A 242 -4.02 8.00 -27.55
CA LEU A 242 -4.37 6.60 -27.76
C LEU A 242 -3.11 5.72 -27.90
N MET A 243 -2.11 6.16 -28.66
CA MET A 243 -0.81 5.50 -28.75
C MET A 243 -0.11 5.44 -27.37
N GLY A 244 -0.20 6.52 -26.58
CA GLY A 244 0.34 6.55 -25.23
C GLY A 244 -0.34 5.55 -24.28
N ILE A 245 -1.67 5.44 -24.35
CA ILE A 245 -2.44 4.43 -23.59
C ILE A 245 -2.08 3.02 -24.07
N GLY A 246 -1.95 2.82 -25.37
CA GLY A 246 -1.51 1.54 -25.96
C GLY A 246 -0.12 1.12 -25.48
N LEU A 247 0.85 2.06 -25.49
CA LEU A 247 2.20 1.83 -24.97
C LEU A 247 2.20 1.48 -23.48
N LEU A 248 1.44 2.22 -22.67
CA LEU A 248 1.30 1.96 -21.25
C LEU A 248 0.70 0.57 -21.00
N SER A 249 -0.38 0.22 -21.70
CA SER A 249 -1.04 -1.08 -21.61
C SER A 249 -0.11 -2.23 -22.01
N LEU A 250 0.58 -2.09 -23.14
CA LEU A 250 1.55 -3.08 -23.62
C LEU A 250 2.70 -3.26 -22.62
N SER A 251 3.23 -2.17 -22.06
CA SER A 251 4.28 -2.24 -21.04
C SER A 251 3.79 -2.94 -19.77
N TYR A 252 2.56 -2.70 -19.30
CA TYR A 252 1.98 -3.43 -18.17
C TYR A 252 1.84 -4.93 -18.47
N LEU A 253 1.40 -5.30 -19.67
CA LEU A 253 1.29 -6.70 -20.06
C LEU A 253 2.66 -7.38 -20.10
N LEU A 254 3.67 -6.74 -20.67
CA LEU A 254 5.04 -7.27 -20.73
C LEU A 254 5.67 -7.42 -19.35
N VAL A 255 5.54 -6.42 -18.48
CA VAL A 255 6.04 -6.51 -17.12
C VAL A 255 5.35 -7.61 -16.33
N ASN A 256 4.06 -7.86 -16.59
CA ASN A 256 3.26 -8.88 -15.89
C ASN A 256 3.02 -10.15 -16.74
N LEU A 257 3.95 -10.48 -17.63
CA LEU A 257 3.85 -11.65 -18.52
C LEU A 257 3.58 -12.95 -17.75
N SER A 258 4.17 -13.13 -16.56
CA SER A 258 3.92 -14.27 -15.69
C SER A 258 2.44 -14.42 -15.32
N LEU A 259 1.75 -13.31 -15.03
CA LEU A 259 0.31 -13.33 -14.73
C LEU A 259 -0.51 -13.72 -15.96
N LEU A 260 -0.15 -13.21 -17.14
CA LEU A 260 -0.80 -13.59 -18.39
C LEU A 260 -0.60 -15.07 -18.71
N GLN A 261 0.62 -15.59 -18.56
CA GLN A 261 0.92 -17.01 -18.71
C GLN A 261 0.10 -17.86 -17.75
N LEU A 262 -0.08 -17.42 -16.51
CA LEU A 262 -0.88 -18.13 -15.52
C LEU A 262 -2.35 -18.27 -15.94
N TYR A 263 -2.95 -17.19 -16.44
CA TYR A 263 -4.34 -17.21 -16.91
C TYR A 263 -4.53 -18.00 -18.20
N LEU A 264 -3.51 -18.10 -19.03
CA LEU A 264 -3.55 -18.88 -20.28
C LEU A 264 -3.17 -20.35 -20.07
N ASN A 265 -2.73 -20.74 -18.87
CA ASN A 265 -2.33 -22.11 -18.57
C ASN A 265 -3.58 -22.99 -18.30
N PRO A 266 -3.92 -23.96 -19.16
CA PRO A 266 -5.10 -24.80 -18.98
C PRO A 266 -5.01 -25.71 -17.75
N ASP A 267 -3.78 -26.03 -17.29
CA ASP A 267 -3.53 -26.91 -16.15
C ASP A 267 -3.59 -26.16 -14.80
N PHE A 268 -3.85 -24.85 -14.83
CA PHE A 268 -3.93 -24.04 -13.63
C PHE A 268 -5.37 -23.60 -13.35
N THR A 269 -6.00 -24.24 -12.37
CA THR A 269 -7.27 -23.76 -11.84
C THR A 269 -7.02 -22.90 -10.60
N SER A 270 -7.35 -21.61 -10.71
CA SER A 270 -7.21 -20.64 -9.61
C SER A 270 -8.26 -20.87 -8.52
N HIS A 271 -7.89 -20.66 -7.24
CA HIS A 271 -8.87 -20.61 -6.14
C HIS A 271 -9.95 -19.53 -6.36
N ARG A 272 -9.67 -18.53 -7.21
CA ARG A 272 -10.62 -17.47 -7.58
C ARG A 272 -11.80 -17.97 -8.44
N LYS A 273 -11.81 -19.21 -8.88
CA LYS A 273 -12.99 -19.81 -9.50
C LYS A 273 -14.21 -19.78 -8.57
N HIS A 274 -13.96 -19.87 -7.26
CA HIS A 274 -14.97 -19.78 -6.21
C HIS A 274 -14.86 -18.48 -5.40
N TYR A 275 -14.22 -17.46 -5.98
CA TYR A 275 -14.03 -16.17 -5.33
C TYR A 275 -15.22 -15.28 -5.68
N ASP A 276 -15.93 -14.84 -4.65
CA ASP A 276 -16.94 -13.82 -4.76
C ASP A 276 -16.52 -12.58 -3.97
N ALA A 277 -16.03 -11.57 -4.69
CA ALA A 277 -15.66 -10.31 -4.07
C ALA A 277 -16.88 -9.52 -3.57
N LEU A 278 -18.07 -9.80 -4.13
CA LEU A 278 -19.29 -9.07 -3.80
C LEU A 278 -19.94 -9.63 -2.53
N ALA A 279 -19.80 -10.93 -2.25
CA ALA A 279 -20.29 -11.57 -1.03
C ALA A 279 -19.72 -10.94 0.27
N MET A 280 -18.51 -10.38 0.19
CA MET A 280 -17.86 -9.70 1.32
C MET A 280 -18.15 -8.19 1.38
N MET A 281 -19.04 -7.68 0.53
CA MET A 281 -19.41 -6.27 0.44
C MET A 281 -20.90 -6.08 0.75
N ASP A 282 -21.23 -4.92 1.28
CA ASP A 282 -22.63 -4.52 1.38
C ASP A 282 -23.15 -4.10 0.00
N ILE A 283 -24.10 -4.86 -0.52
CA ILE A 283 -24.73 -4.64 -1.85
C ILE A 283 -25.93 -3.68 -1.80
N HIS A 284 -26.28 -3.12 -0.63
CA HIS A 284 -27.38 -2.18 -0.54
C HIS A 284 -27.00 -0.79 -1.07
N PHE A 285 -27.92 -0.18 -1.82
CA PHE A 285 -27.73 1.15 -2.39
C PHE A 285 -27.38 2.22 -1.33
N SER A 286 -28.04 2.18 -0.17
CA SER A 286 -27.81 3.13 0.91
C SER A 286 -26.40 3.04 1.49
N ALA A 287 -25.87 1.83 1.67
CA ALA A 287 -24.51 1.60 2.11
C ALA A 287 -23.48 2.07 1.06
N GLY A 288 -23.72 1.74 -0.20
CA GLY A 288 -22.89 2.20 -1.31
C GLY A 288 -22.88 3.73 -1.45
N LEU A 289 -24.00 4.39 -1.25
CA LEU A 289 -24.08 5.86 -1.25
C LEU A 289 -23.34 6.47 -0.06
N ALA A 290 -23.47 5.88 1.13
CA ALA A 290 -22.74 6.33 2.33
C ALA A 290 -21.21 6.22 2.12
N GLU A 291 -20.75 5.12 1.57
CA GLU A 291 -19.33 4.90 1.24
C GLU A 291 -18.84 5.88 0.16
N ALA A 292 -19.66 6.15 -0.86
CA ALA A 292 -19.36 7.15 -1.89
C ALA A 292 -19.21 8.55 -1.28
N LEU A 293 -20.15 8.97 -0.43
CA LEU A 293 -20.10 10.26 0.26
C LEU A 293 -18.88 10.34 1.20
N PHE A 294 -18.59 9.27 1.95
CA PHE A 294 -17.43 9.22 2.81
C PHE A 294 -16.13 9.36 2.00
N SER A 295 -16.00 8.63 0.90
CA SER A 295 -14.83 8.71 0.02
C SER A 295 -14.69 10.07 -0.66
N CYS A 296 -15.81 10.71 -1.02
CA CYS A 296 -15.84 12.05 -1.61
C CYS A 296 -15.40 13.15 -0.63
N VAL A 297 -15.69 12.99 0.67
CA VAL A 297 -15.42 14.00 1.70
C VAL A 297 -14.09 13.77 2.40
N VAL A 298 -13.81 12.52 2.79
CA VAL A 298 -12.70 12.19 3.68
C VAL A 298 -11.49 11.66 2.91
N SER A 299 -11.67 11.20 1.67
CA SER A 299 -10.62 10.56 0.87
C SER A 299 -9.92 9.43 1.61
N GLN A 300 -10.49 8.25 1.55
CA GLN A 300 -9.99 7.09 2.29
C GLN A 300 -8.57 6.68 1.98
N TYR A 301 -8.09 6.92 0.77
CA TYR A 301 -6.79 6.43 0.40
C TYR A 301 -5.66 7.32 0.95
N HIS A 302 -5.56 7.37 2.29
CA HIS A 302 -4.40 7.88 3.03
C HIS A 302 -3.97 9.31 2.69
N ALA A 303 -4.86 10.11 2.10
CA ALA A 303 -4.47 11.40 1.58
C ALA A 303 -4.29 12.49 2.66
N GLY A 304 -4.75 12.25 3.89
CA GLY A 304 -4.67 13.27 4.96
C GLY A 304 -5.27 14.63 4.55
N THR A 305 -6.36 14.61 3.77
CA THR A 305 -6.87 15.78 3.03
C THR A 305 -7.92 16.58 3.77
N VAL A 306 -8.04 16.39 5.06
CA VAL A 306 -9.02 17.11 5.91
C VAL A 306 -8.98 18.63 5.71
N VAL A 307 -7.82 19.17 5.33
CA VAL A 307 -7.63 20.61 5.10
C VAL A 307 -8.14 21.06 3.72
N ALA A 308 -8.29 20.17 2.74
CA ALA A 308 -8.71 20.58 1.39
C ALA A 308 -10.15 21.08 1.33
N LEU A 309 -11.07 20.44 2.04
CA LEU A 309 -12.49 20.82 2.03
C LEU A 309 -12.80 22.17 2.69
N PRO A 310 -12.32 22.47 3.91
CA PRO A 310 -12.46 23.80 4.49
C PRO A 310 -11.87 24.88 3.60
N LEU A 311 -10.73 24.63 2.98
CA LEU A 311 -10.11 25.57 2.04
C LEU A 311 -10.93 25.78 0.78
N LEU A 312 -11.55 24.73 0.27
CA LEU A 312 -12.43 24.82 -0.87
C LEU A 312 -13.65 25.70 -0.57
N VAL A 313 -14.28 25.52 0.60
CA VAL A 313 -15.40 26.37 1.04
C VAL A 313 -14.95 27.83 1.14
N LEU A 314 -13.79 28.08 1.78
CA LEU A 314 -13.25 29.41 1.90
C LEU A 314 -12.92 30.04 0.53
N ALA A 315 -12.36 29.26 -0.39
CA ALA A 315 -12.05 29.70 -1.74
C ALA A 315 -13.36 30.02 -2.53
N ALA A 316 -14.39 29.20 -2.39
CA ALA A 316 -15.69 29.42 -3.02
C ALA A 316 -16.39 30.69 -2.49
N VAL A 317 -16.33 30.93 -1.17
CA VAL A 317 -16.83 32.18 -0.55
C VAL A 317 -16.04 33.38 -1.05
N ALA A 318 -14.72 33.29 -1.09
CA ALA A 318 -13.85 34.36 -1.60
C ALA A 318 -14.12 34.69 -3.08
N LEU A 319 -14.47 33.69 -3.90
CA LEU A 319 -14.85 33.94 -5.30
C LEU A 319 -16.18 34.70 -5.46
N ARG A 320 -17.13 34.51 -4.53
CA ARG A 320 -18.43 35.19 -4.56
C ARG A 320 -18.34 36.67 -4.14
N SER A 321 -17.35 37.03 -3.34
CA SER A 321 -17.34 38.33 -2.63
C SER A 321 -16.98 39.54 -3.47
N GLN A 322 -16.58 39.41 -4.76
CA GLN A 322 -16.26 40.57 -5.60
C GLN A 322 -16.51 40.36 -7.11
N GLN A 323 -17.17 41.34 -7.72
CA GLN A 323 -17.54 41.32 -9.15
C GLN A 323 -16.56 42.06 -10.09
N GLN A 324 -15.59 42.81 -9.58
CA GLN A 324 -14.68 43.65 -10.40
C GLN A 324 -13.23 43.59 -9.92
N GLU A 325 -12.37 42.76 -10.56
CA GLU A 325 -10.93 42.79 -10.33
C GLU A 325 -10.07 42.44 -11.54
N PRO A 326 -8.85 43.02 -11.68
CA PRO A 326 -7.82 42.57 -12.61
C PRO A 326 -7.39 41.14 -12.23
N GLY A 327 -7.33 40.22 -13.22
CA GLY A 327 -7.01 38.80 -12.99
C GLY A 327 -8.22 37.84 -13.12
N ARG A 328 -9.39 38.33 -13.46
CA ARG A 328 -10.65 37.54 -13.61
C ARG A 328 -10.48 36.29 -14.49
N SER A 329 -9.65 36.34 -15.52
CA SER A 329 -9.38 35.21 -16.41
C SER A 329 -8.66 34.06 -15.72
N ILE A 330 -7.66 34.35 -14.88
CA ILE A 330 -6.89 33.35 -14.12
C ILE A 330 -7.78 32.70 -13.06
N LEU A 331 -8.51 33.50 -12.28
CA LEU A 331 -9.42 32.98 -11.26
C LEU A 331 -10.51 32.09 -11.87
N LYS A 332 -11.10 32.52 -13.00
CA LYS A 332 -12.07 31.70 -13.74
C LYS A 332 -11.45 30.38 -14.21
N TYR A 333 -10.21 30.40 -14.69
CA TYR A 333 -9.52 29.19 -15.13
C TYR A 333 -9.22 28.25 -13.95
N ARG A 334 -8.73 28.76 -12.80
CA ARG A 334 -8.52 27.99 -11.58
C ARG A 334 -9.83 27.37 -11.06
N PHE A 335 -10.90 28.13 -11.10
CA PHE A 335 -12.22 27.63 -10.71
C PHE A 335 -12.64 26.43 -11.55
N TRP A 336 -12.52 26.52 -12.88
CA TRP A 336 -12.87 25.39 -13.76
C TRP A 336 -11.95 24.18 -13.57
N GLN A 337 -10.66 24.37 -13.34
CA GLN A 337 -9.75 23.28 -13.01
C GLN A 337 -10.18 22.60 -11.68
N THR A 338 -10.52 23.38 -10.66
CA THR A 338 -10.99 22.85 -9.37
C THR A 338 -12.32 22.11 -9.54
N ALA A 339 -13.27 22.69 -10.27
CA ALA A 339 -14.56 22.06 -10.56
C ALA A 339 -14.39 20.72 -11.28
N LEU A 340 -13.52 20.65 -12.27
CA LEU A 340 -13.21 19.38 -12.98
C LEU A 340 -12.64 18.32 -12.01
N CYS A 341 -11.70 18.70 -11.16
CA CYS A 341 -11.15 17.77 -10.16
C CYS A 341 -12.24 17.27 -9.20
N LEU A 342 -13.16 18.14 -8.76
CA LEU A 342 -14.28 17.76 -7.88
C LEU A 342 -15.27 16.83 -8.57
N VAL A 343 -15.59 17.08 -9.83
CA VAL A 343 -16.44 16.18 -10.63
C VAL A 343 -15.78 14.80 -10.74
N LEU A 344 -14.49 14.74 -11.01
CA LEU A 344 -13.76 13.47 -11.07
C LEU A 344 -13.71 12.76 -9.70
N ILE A 345 -13.49 13.49 -8.61
CA ILE A 345 -13.57 12.95 -7.25
C ILE A 345 -14.94 12.34 -7.00
N ALA A 346 -16.02 13.09 -7.30
CA ALA A 346 -17.39 12.62 -7.10
C ALA A 346 -17.69 11.37 -7.95
N LEU A 347 -17.32 11.37 -9.24
CA LEU A 347 -17.54 10.22 -10.13
C LEU A 347 -16.76 8.99 -9.66
N ILE A 348 -15.49 9.13 -9.29
CA ILE A 348 -14.68 8.01 -8.78
C ILE A 348 -15.26 7.50 -7.47
N SER A 349 -15.68 8.38 -6.55
CA SER A 349 -16.28 8.00 -5.27
C SER A 349 -17.62 7.29 -5.45
N LEU A 350 -18.47 7.77 -6.38
CA LEU A 350 -19.73 7.11 -6.71
C LEU A 350 -19.50 5.72 -7.31
N LEU A 351 -18.58 5.61 -8.28
CA LEU A 351 -18.21 4.32 -8.86
C LEU A 351 -17.63 3.35 -7.80
N TYR A 352 -16.85 3.86 -6.86
CA TYR A 352 -16.30 3.05 -5.78
C TYR A 352 -17.38 2.54 -4.84
N GLY A 353 -18.21 3.42 -4.30
CA GLY A 353 -19.21 3.07 -3.30
C GLY A 353 -20.39 2.28 -3.89
N LEU A 354 -20.87 2.64 -5.08
CA LEU A 354 -21.99 1.96 -5.73
C LEU A 354 -21.58 0.70 -6.51
N TYR A 355 -20.28 0.40 -6.61
CA TYR A 355 -19.81 -0.76 -7.38
C TYR A 355 -20.47 -2.08 -6.95
N PRO A 356 -20.57 -2.46 -5.67
CA PRO A 356 -21.21 -3.71 -5.28
C PRO A 356 -22.68 -3.78 -5.70
N TYR A 357 -23.43 -2.68 -5.50
CA TYR A 357 -24.84 -2.58 -5.91
C TYR A 357 -25.03 -2.72 -7.42
N ILE A 358 -24.14 -2.13 -8.23
CA ILE A 358 -24.20 -2.20 -9.70
C ILE A 358 -23.72 -3.55 -10.21
N ALA A 359 -22.67 -4.09 -9.62
CA ALA A 359 -22.03 -5.32 -10.08
C ALA A 359 -22.84 -6.58 -9.75
N ALA A 360 -23.50 -6.62 -8.59
CA ALA A 360 -24.24 -7.80 -8.14
C ALA A 360 -25.31 -8.28 -9.15
N PRO A 361 -26.21 -7.44 -9.72
CA PRO A 361 -27.19 -7.91 -10.70
C PRO A 361 -26.57 -8.22 -12.07
N LEU A 362 -25.36 -7.72 -12.35
CA LEU A 362 -24.69 -7.95 -13.63
C LEU A 362 -23.75 -9.17 -13.59
N ASP A 363 -23.47 -9.71 -12.42
CA ASP A 363 -22.50 -10.80 -12.26
C ASP A 363 -22.96 -12.11 -12.95
N GLU A 364 -24.26 -12.35 -13.04
CA GLU A 364 -24.82 -13.48 -13.81
C GLU A 364 -24.46 -13.43 -15.29
N PHE A 365 -24.34 -12.22 -15.86
CA PHE A 365 -23.98 -12.01 -17.27
C PHE A 365 -22.48 -11.79 -17.47
N ILE A 366 -21.81 -11.23 -16.47
CA ILE A 366 -20.39 -10.87 -16.52
C ILE A 366 -19.69 -11.33 -15.23
N PRO A 367 -19.41 -12.66 -15.09
CA PRO A 367 -18.78 -13.21 -13.88
C PRO A 367 -17.41 -12.59 -13.52
N LEU A 368 -16.84 -11.80 -14.43
CA LEU A 368 -15.61 -11.08 -14.20
C LEU A 368 -15.76 -9.96 -13.15
N LEU A 369 -16.98 -9.47 -12.91
CA LEU A 369 -17.28 -8.42 -11.94
C LEU A 369 -17.09 -8.89 -10.50
N SER A 370 -17.47 -10.13 -10.16
CA SER A 370 -17.23 -10.73 -8.84
C SER A 370 -15.76 -11.17 -8.66
N GLN A 371 -15.08 -11.52 -9.74
CA GLN A 371 -13.69 -11.98 -9.71
C GLN A 371 -12.65 -10.84 -9.68
N LEU A 372 -12.95 -9.70 -10.32
CA LEU A 372 -12.08 -8.53 -10.41
C LEU A 372 -12.76 -7.29 -9.83
N ARG A 373 -12.03 -6.55 -9.01
CA ARG A 373 -12.51 -5.28 -8.45
C ARG A 373 -12.17 -4.13 -9.39
N PHE A 374 -13.12 -3.68 -10.20
CA PHE A 374 -12.95 -2.52 -11.09
C PHE A 374 -13.06 -1.16 -10.38
N ASN A 375 -13.51 -1.15 -9.13
CA ASN A 375 -13.63 0.07 -8.31
C ASN A 375 -12.29 0.63 -7.78
N ARG A 376 -11.16 0.02 -8.14
CA ARG A 376 -9.82 0.46 -7.68
C ARG A 376 -9.38 1.84 -8.18
N MET A 377 -10.17 2.50 -9.03
CA MET A 377 -9.93 3.89 -9.45
C MET A 377 -9.84 4.88 -8.28
N ILE A 378 -10.34 4.52 -7.11
CA ILE A 378 -10.18 5.29 -5.86
C ILE A 378 -8.71 5.65 -5.56
N ILE A 379 -7.75 4.89 -6.08
CA ILE A 379 -6.31 5.16 -5.95
C ILE A 379 -5.90 6.52 -6.57
N ALA A 380 -6.71 7.10 -7.46
CA ALA A 380 -6.46 8.41 -8.04
C ALA A 380 -6.88 9.58 -7.14
N LEU A 381 -7.70 9.34 -6.11
CA LEU A 381 -8.21 10.39 -5.23
C LEU A 381 -7.10 11.22 -4.56
N PRO A 382 -6.01 10.64 -4.01
CA PRO A 382 -4.95 11.44 -3.41
C PRO A 382 -4.40 12.52 -4.33
N LEU A 383 -4.13 12.21 -5.58
CA LEU A 383 -3.66 13.19 -6.56
C LEU A 383 -4.69 14.31 -6.77
N LEU A 384 -5.96 13.94 -6.99
CA LEU A 384 -7.03 14.91 -7.24
C LEU A 384 -7.26 15.83 -6.05
N PHE A 385 -7.27 15.30 -4.82
CA PHE A 385 -7.41 16.11 -3.62
C PHE A 385 -6.26 17.10 -3.42
N PHE A 386 -5.02 16.68 -3.71
CA PHE A 386 -3.88 17.59 -3.62
C PHE A 386 -3.84 18.63 -4.74
N LEU A 387 -4.42 18.32 -5.91
CA LEU A 387 -4.67 19.35 -6.94
C LEU A 387 -5.72 20.36 -6.48
N VAL A 388 -6.85 19.93 -5.91
CA VAL A 388 -7.86 20.80 -5.31
C VAL A 388 -7.26 21.67 -4.21
N PHE A 389 -6.44 21.08 -3.33
CA PHE A 389 -5.73 21.79 -2.28
C PHE A 389 -4.86 22.91 -2.83
N ALA A 390 -3.99 22.61 -3.79
CA ALA A 390 -3.08 23.57 -4.40
C ALA A 390 -3.84 24.69 -5.15
N LEU A 391 -4.89 24.33 -5.90
CA LEU A 391 -5.74 25.29 -6.63
C LEU A 391 -6.51 26.20 -5.68
N SER A 392 -7.07 25.67 -4.59
CA SER A 392 -7.76 26.47 -3.57
C SER A 392 -6.84 27.51 -2.92
N LEU A 393 -5.61 27.10 -2.56
CA LEU A 393 -4.60 28.03 -2.04
C LEU A 393 -4.23 29.10 -3.07
N SER A 394 -4.12 28.73 -4.36
CA SER A 394 -3.88 29.69 -5.43
C SER A 394 -5.01 30.71 -5.54
N ILE A 395 -6.28 30.28 -5.49
CA ILE A 395 -7.45 31.16 -5.50
C ILE A 395 -7.38 32.14 -4.32
N LEU A 396 -7.13 31.66 -3.12
CA LEU A 396 -7.03 32.50 -1.92
C LEU A 396 -5.87 33.50 -2.03
N HIS A 397 -4.71 33.06 -2.55
CA HIS A 397 -3.57 33.94 -2.78
C HIS A 397 -3.90 35.10 -3.74
N HIS A 398 -4.55 34.80 -4.86
CA HIS A 398 -4.98 35.80 -5.84
C HIS A 398 -6.10 36.73 -5.32
N LYS A 399 -6.84 36.29 -4.31
CA LYS A 399 -7.84 37.11 -3.60
C LYS A 399 -7.27 37.94 -2.46
N GLY A 400 -5.95 38.03 -2.33
CA GLY A 400 -5.29 38.88 -1.38
C GLY A 400 -5.18 38.31 0.06
N PHE A 401 -5.47 37.02 0.25
CA PHE A 401 -5.24 36.39 1.55
C PHE A 401 -3.76 36.48 1.92
N SER A 402 -3.49 36.77 3.19
CA SER A 402 -2.13 36.99 3.64
C SER A 402 -1.24 35.75 3.45
N SER A 403 -0.01 35.96 3.04
CA SER A 403 0.98 34.86 2.93
C SER A 403 1.17 34.11 4.25
N ARG A 404 0.92 34.77 5.40
CA ARG A 404 0.95 34.10 6.72
C ARG A 404 -0.17 33.07 6.86
N ALA A 405 -1.40 33.43 6.50
CA ALA A 405 -2.54 32.50 6.56
C ALA A 405 -2.30 31.27 5.66
N ILE A 406 -1.83 31.48 4.43
CA ILE A 406 -1.48 30.42 3.50
C ILE A 406 -0.38 29.51 4.09
N SER A 407 0.65 30.10 4.71
CA SER A 407 1.73 29.34 5.35
C SER A 407 1.26 28.51 6.53
N ILE A 408 0.32 29.01 7.34
CA ILE A 408 -0.27 28.25 8.45
C ILE A 408 -1.01 27.03 7.93
N VAL A 409 -1.84 27.21 6.90
CA VAL A 409 -2.58 26.10 6.29
C VAL A 409 -1.63 25.04 5.74
N LEU A 410 -0.59 25.45 5.01
CA LEU A 410 0.41 24.53 4.48
C LEU A 410 1.18 23.80 5.59
N ALA A 411 1.51 24.49 6.68
CA ALA A 411 2.15 23.88 7.85
C ALA A 411 1.23 22.88 8.54
N CYS A 412 -0.07 23.19 8.69
CA CYS A 412 -1.06 22.25 9.23
C CYS A 412 -1.15 20.99 8.37
N GLN A 413 -1.25 21.13 7.04
CA GLN A 413 -1.29 19.98 6.13
C GLN A 413 0.00 19.17 6.20
N LEU A 414 1.15 19.80 6.31
CA LEU A 414 2.44 19.12 6.48
C LEU A 414 2.48 18.30 7.77
N VAL A 415 2.06 18.89 8.88
CA VAL A 415 1.98 18.21 10.18
C VAL A 415 1.03 17.02 10.11
N MET A 416 -0.15 17.19 9.50
CA MET A 416 -1.09 16.09 9.29
C MET A 416 -0.49 14.97 8.46
N GLY A 417 0.31 15.29 7.42
CA GLY A 417 1.01 14.29 6.61
C GLY A 417 1.96 13.40 7.43
N PHE A 418 2.62 13.95 8.44
CA PHE A 418 3.44 13.17 9.38
C PHE A 418 2.58 12.27 10.28
N PHE A 419 1.54 12.83 10.89
CA PHE A 419 0.71 12.08 11.85
C PHE A 419 -0.22 11.06 11.19
N SER A 420 -0.54 11.20 9.92
CA SER A 420 -1.29 10.18 9.15
C SER A 420 -0.39 9.06 8.61
N ASN A 421 0.94 9.19 8.72
CA ASN A 421 1.87 8.18 8.24
C ASN A 421 2.20 7.16 9.35
N ASP A 422 1.56 6.00 9.30
CA ASP A 422 1.75 4.92 10.27
C ASP A 422 3.21 4.50 10.45
N GLU A 423 3.99 4.42 9.37
CA GLU A 423 5.38 4.01 9.45
C GLU A 423 6.23 5.04 10.16
N TRP A 424 6.03 6.32 9.83
CA TRP A 424 6.71 7.40 10.53
C TRP A 424 6.35 7.40 12.01
N LEU A 425 5.05 7.31 12.34
CA LEU A 425 4.54 7.34 13.70
C LEU A 425 5.05 6.17 14.55
N HIS A 426 5.02 4.94 14.02
CA HIS A 426 5.53 3.76 14.73
C HIS A 426 7.05 3.80 14.89
N ASN A 427 7.79 4.31 13.91
CA ASN A 427 9.23 4.51 14.04
C ASN A 427 9.57 5.58 15.08
N MET A 428 8.78 6.66 15.16
CA MET A 428 8.91 7.67 16.21
C MET A 428 8.63 7.09 17.61
N ARG A 429 7.57 6.30 17.76
CA ARG A 429 7.26 5.61 19.03
C ARG A 429 8.40 4.69 19.48
N ARG A 430 9.07 4.02 18.54
CA ARG A 430 10.27 3.21 18.85
C ARG A 430 11.41 4.05 19.39
N LEU A 431 11.67 5.21 18.82
CA LEU A 431 12.69 6.14 19.33
C LEU A 431 12.39 6.59 20.77
N TRP A 432 11.13 6.62 21.16
CA TRP A 432 10.70 6.96 22.53
C TRP A 432 10.64 5.77 23.49
N GLY A 433 11.04 4.58 23.04
CA GLY A 433 11.03 3.36 23.84
C GLY A 433 9.62 2.78 24.08
N ALA A 434 8.63 3.13 23.27
CA ALA A 434 7.23 2.69 23.37
C ALA A 434 6.74 2.01 22.08
N PRO A 435 7.38 0.93 21.60
CA PRO A 435 6.91 0.21 20.42
C PRO A 435 5.61 -0.53 20.72
N VAL A 436 4.65 -0.45 19.80
CA VAL A 436 3.36 -1.15 19.87
C VAL A 436 3.19 -2.19 18.74
N LYS A 437 4.15 -2.25 17.83
CA LYS A 437 4.23 -3.21 16.73
C LYS A 437 5.68 -3.65 16.52
N PRO A 438 5.92 -4.86 15.99
CA PRO A 438 7.29 -5.35 15.77
C PRO A 438 8.06 -4.50 14.77
N GLY A 439 9.35 -4.30 15.02
CA GLY A 439 10.29 -3.86 14.01
C GLY A 439 10.64 -4.97 13.04
N TYR A 440 11.35 -4.65 11.96
CA TYR A 440 11.68 -5.60 10.90
C TYR A 440 12.42 -6.84 11.43
N ALA A 441 13.46 -6.67 12.21
CA ALA A 441 14.21 -7.79 12.78
C ALA A 441 13.38 -8.58 13.82
N GLU A 442 12.55 -7.89 14.62
CA GLU A 442 11.65 -8.55 15.58
C GLU A 442 10.56 -9.37 14.88
N PHE A 443 10.04 -8.88 13.74
CA PHE A 443 9.02 -9.58 12.96
C PHE A 443 9.58 -10.88 12.36
N TRP A 444 10.76 -10.83 11.74
CA TRP A 444 11.36 -12.01 11.11
C TRP A 444 12.00 -12.98 12.10
N ALA A 445 12.48 -12.49 13.26
CA ALA A 445 13.02 -13.26 14.37
C ALA A 445 14.01 -14.38 13.97
N GLU A 446 14.93 -14.09 13.05
CA GLU A 446 15.76 -15.09 12.37
C GLU A 446 16.51 -16.00 13.35
N GLU A 447 17.07 -15.47 14.46
CA GLU A 447 17.82 -16.28 15.43
C GLU A 447 16.91 -17.27 16.18
N LEU A 448 15.69 -16.87 16.52
CA LEU A 448 14.70 -17.76 17.14
C LEU A 448 14.38 -18.93 16.20
N PHE A 449 14.10 -18.62 14.92
CA PHE A 449 13.77 -19.65 13.92
C PHE A 449 14.95 -20.53 13.54
N LYS A 450 16.19 -20.03 13.56
CA LYS A 450 17.41 -20.86 13.46
C LYS A 450 17.52 -21.87 14.61
N ARG A 451 17.11 -21.49 15.85
CA ARG A 451 17.07 -22.43 16.98
C ARG A 451 15.98 -23.50 16.81
N ILE A 452 14.81 -23.10 16.33
CA ILE A 452 13.72 -24.04 16.04
C ILE A 452 14.19 -25.06 15.00
N ASN A 453 14.79 -24.60 13.91
CA ASN A 453 15.31 -25.46 12.84
C ASN A 453 16.36 -26.45 13.37
N ARG A 454 17.31 -25.98 14.19
CA ARG A 454 18.32 -26.85 14.83
C ARG A 454 17.69 -27.89 15.78
N TYR A 455 16.63 -27.54 16.50
CA TYR A 455 15.92 -28.48 17.38
C TYR A 455 15.19 -29.56 16.59
N ILE A 456 14.52 -29.20 15.48
CA ILE A 456 13.86 -30.16 14.61
C ILE A 456 14.89 -31.11 13.99
N GLY A 457 16.08 -30.62 13.64
CA GLY A 457 17.23 -31.43 13.20
C GLY A 457 17.02 -32.15 11.87
N GLN A 458 15.96 -31.81 11.12
CA GLN A 458 15.63 -32.37 9.80
C GLN A 458 15.73 -31.30 8.71
N PRO A 459 16.02 -31.67 7.46
CA PRO A 459 16.01 -30.73 6.35
C PRO A 459 14.61 -30.11 6.20
N GLN A 460 14.52 -28.77 6.09
CA GLN A 460 13.25 -28.03 6.03
C GLN A 460 12.34 -28.47 4.87
N HIS A 461 12.93 -28.96 3.77
CA HIS A 461 12.17 -29.45 2.62
C HIS A 461 11.49 -30.80 2.84
N SER A 462 11.91 -31.57 3.87
CA SER A 462 11.39 -32.93 4.14
C SER A 462 10.01 -32.95 4.83
N TYR A 463 9.55 -31.81 5.34
CA TYR A 463 8.25 -31.67 6.03
C TYR A 463 7.57 -30.36 5.68
N ARG A 464 6.31 -30.25 6.04
CA ARG A 464 5.52 -29.00 5.94
C ARG A 464 5.08 -28.57 7.32
N ILE A 465 4.87 -27.25 7.45
CA ILE A 465 4.36 -26.63 8.68
C ILE A 465 3.12 -25.79 8.39
N ALA A 466 2.40 -25.46 9.46
CA ALA A 466 1.39 -24.39 9.45
C ALA A 466 1.59 -23.48 10.66
N ASN A 467 1.00 -22.30 10.63
CA ASN A 467 1.24 -21.22 11.59
C ASN A 467 -0.08 -20.79 12.26
N LEU A 468 -0.08 -20.57 13.57
CA LEU A 468 -1.23 -20.12 14.35
C LEU A 468 -0.85 -18.92 15.22
N GLY A 469 -1.55 -17.79 15.07
CA GLY A 469 -1.25 -16.56 15.79
C GLY A 469 0.02 -15.82 15.33
N ILE A 470 0.62 -16.28 14.24
CA ILE A 470 1.80 -15.71 13.59
C ILE A 470 1.60 -15.73 12.06
N HIS A 471 2.06 -14.69 11.37
CA HIS A 471 1.99 -14.68 9.91
C HIS A 471 2.88 -15.77 9.29
N PRO A 472 2.33 -16.60 8.37
CA PRO A 472 3.11 -17.64 7.68
C PRO A 472 4.36 -17.11 6.96
N ALA A 473 4.32 -15.86 6.50
CA ALA A 473 5.45 -15.19 5.88
C ALA A 473 6.73 -15.21 6.74
N VAL A 474 6.58 -15.22 8.08
CA VAL A 474 7.72 -15.29 9.01
C VAL A 474 8.46 -16.62 8.87
N ALA A 475 7.71 -17.72 8.85
CA ALA A 475 8.31 -19.05 8.68
C ALA A 475 8.88 -19.22 7.27
N GLN A 476 8.19 -18.75 6.23
CA GLN A 476 8.64 -18.77 4.83
C GLN A 476 9.94 -17.97 4.65
N HIS A 477 10.06 -16.79 5.28
CA HIS A 477 11.28 -15.98 5.27
C HIS A 477 12.48 -16.74 5.86
N ASN A 478 12.23 -17.56 6.89
CA ASN A 478 13.22 -18.40 7.58
C ASN A 478 13.46 -19.75 6.90
N GLY A 479 12.97 -19.95 5.68
CA GLY A 479 13.25 -21.13 4.85
C GLY A 479 12.32 -22.32 5.10
N PHE A 480 11.32 -22.21 5.97
CA PHE A 480 10.36 -23.28 6.20
C PHE A 480 9.34 -23.38 5.06
N TYR A 481 8.89 -24.59 4.82
CA TYR A 481 7.92 -24.94 3.79
C TYR A 481 6.53 -24.99 4.42
N THR A 482 5.66 -24.07 4.08
CA THR A 482 4.37 -23.91 4.74
C THR A 482 3.20 -24.42 3.89
N LEU A 483 2.18 -24.99 4.53
CA LEU A 483 0.89 -25.28 3.89
C LEU A 483 -0.04 -24.09 3.88
N ASP A 484 0.19 -23.14 4.78
CA ASP A 484 -0.54 -21.87 4.88
C ASP A 484 0.20 -20.73 4.18
N GLY A 485 -0.50 -19.60 3.99
CA GLY A 485 0.09 -18.41 3.37
C GLY A 485 -0.94 -17.44 2.84
N LEU A 486 -0.45 -16.29 2.42
CA LEU A 486 -1.21 -15.26 1.72
C LEU A 486 -0.74 -15.19 0.26
N LEU A 487 -1.64 -15.43 -0.69
CA LEU A 487 -1.42 -15.14 -2.11
C LEU A 487 -2.73 -14.66 -2.76
N PRO A 488 -2.64 -13.68 -3.66
CA PRO A 488 -3.82 -13.20 -4.40
C PRO A 488 -4.36 -14.24 -5.40
N VAL A 489 -3.51 -15.19 -5.82
CA VAL A 489 -3.86 -16.28 -6.74
C VAL A 489 -3.04 -17.52 -6.37
N TYR A 490 -3.67 -18.66 -6.20
CA TYR A 490 -3.02 -19.97 -5.98
C TYR A 490 -3.93 -21.12 -6.44
N ARG A 491 -3.44 -22.37 -6.44
CA ARG A 491 -4.19 -23.52 -6.94
C ARG A 491 -5.45 -23.80 -6.11
N LEU A 492 -6.58 -23.99 -6.77
CA LEU A 492 -7.86 -24.33 -6.14
C LEU A 492 -7.77 -25.66 -5.37
N GLU A 493 -7.09 -26.66 -5.93
CA GLU A 493 -6.87 -27.95 -5.26
C GLU A 493 -6.26 -27.77 -3.87
N HIS A 494 -5.26 -26.87 -3.74
CA HIS A 494 -4.67 -26.57 -2.45
C HIS A 494 -5.68 -25.98 -1.47
N LYS A 495 -6.53 -25.04 -1.90
CA LYS A 495 -7.59 -24.44 -1.08
C LYS A 495 -8.54 -25.51 -0.55
N VAL A 496 -9.01 -26.40 -1.43
CA VAL A 496 -9.96 -27.47 -1.07
C VAL A 496 -9.34 -28.44 -0.06
N ARG A 497 -8.10 -28.87 -0.29
CA ARG A 497 -7.40 -29.77 0.64
C ARG A 497 -7.09 -29.08 1.99
N PHE A 498 -6.67 -27.82 1.98
CA PHE A 498 -6.39 -27.09 3.22
C PHE A 498 -7.68 -26.83 4.01
N ARG A 499 -8.82 -26.62 3.33
CA ARG A 499 -10.12 -26.47 3.98
C ARG A 499 -10.45 -27.63 4.91
N SER A 500 -10.09 -28.87 4.54
CA SER A 500 -10.34 -30.04 5.39
C SER A 500 -9.52 -30.04 6.68
N ILE A 501 -8.40 -29.30 6.74
CA ILE A 501 -7.62 -29.15 7.97
C ILE A 501 -8.34 -28.25 8.98
N ILE A 502 -9.01 -27.20 8.50
CA ILE A 502 -9.61 -26.14 9.33
C ILE A 502 -11.14 -26.21 9.40
N ALA A 503 -11.77 -27.22 8.79
CA ALA A 503 -13.21 -27.28 8.59
C ALA A 503 -14.01 -27.12 9.89
N ASP A 504 -13.64 -27.88 10.93
CA ASP A 504 -14.34 -27.85 12.23
C ASP A 504 -14.13 -26.54 12.97
N GLU A 505 -13.00 -25.87 12.75
CA GLU A 505 -12.72 -24.59 13.41
C GLU A 505 -13.48 -23.44 12.76
N ILE A 506 -13.47 -23.36 11.42
CA ILE A 506 -14.18 -22.29 10.71
C ILE A 506 -15.71 -22.46 10.77
N ALA A 507 -16.21 -23.67 10.96
CA ALA A 507 -17.64 -23.94 11.12
C ALA A 507 -18.23 -23.33 12.41
N LYS A 508 -17.40 -23.02 13.42
CA LYS A 508 -17.82 -22.37 14.67
C LYS A 508 -18.24 -20.90 14.47
N ASP A 509 -17.73 -20.22 13.44
CA ASP A 509 -18.08 -18.83 13.12
C ASP A 509 -18.37 -18.71 11.62
N PRO A 510 -19.64 -18.42 11.21
CA PRO A 510 -20.01 -18.26 9.82
C PRO A 510 -19.19 -17.21 9.06
N ARG A 511 -18.70 -16.17 9.75
CA ARG A 511 -17.84 -15.14 9.16
C ARG A 511 -16.47 -15.68 8.78
N LEU A 512 -15.91 -16.62 9.57
CA LEU A 512 -14.66 -17.32 9.23
C LEU A 512 -14.86 -18.22 8.01
N SER A 513 -15.98 -18.96 7.95
CA SER A 513 -16.32 -19.79 6.80
C SER A 513 -16.44 -18.95 5.53
N ALA A 514 -17.24 -17.88 5.56
CA ALA A 514 -17.41 -16.98 4.42
C ALA A 514 -16.06 -16.35 4.00
N TYR A 515 -15.28 -15.87 4.97
CA TYR A 515 -13.96 -15.28 4.71
C TYR A 515 -13.01 -16.24 4.00
N PHE A 516 -12.98 -17.51 4.40
CA PHE A 516 -12.15 -18.51 3.75
C PHE A 516 -12.74 -18.99 2.42
N ASP A 517 -14.03 -19.32 2.40
CA ASP A 517 -14.67 -19.97 1.25
C ASP A 517 -14.87 -18.99 0.09
N GLU A 518 -15.33 -17.76 0.35
CA GLU A 518 -15.67 -16.78 -0.66
C GLU A 518 -14.49 -15.89 -1.04
N TRP A 519 -13.65 -15.45 -0.08
CA TRP A 519 -12.48 -14.63 -0.37
C TRP A 519 -11.18 -15.43 -0.46
N GLY A 520 -10.81 -16.15 0.56
CA GLY A 520 -9.78 -17.19 0.63
C GLY A 520 -8.33 -16.82 0.26
N ASN A 521 -7.97 -15.55 0.08
CA ASN A 521 -6.58 -15.17 -0.22
C ASN A 521 -5.62 -15.47 0.93
N ARG A 522 -6.11 -15.39 2.19
CA ARG A 522 -5.42 -15.85 3.39
C ARG A 522 -5.81 -17.31 3.67
N CYS A 523 -4.97 -18.23 3.26
CA CYS A 523 -5.08 -19.65 3.58
C CYS A 523 -4.33 -19.86 4.92
N TYR A 524 -4.98 -19.54 6.04
CA TYR A 524 -4.38 -19.55 7.38
C TYR A 524 -5.05 -20.55 8.31
N LEU A 525 -4.35 -20.96 9.36
CA LEU A 525 -5.00 -21.55 10.52
C LEU A 525 -5.75 -20.44 11.28
N PHE A 526 -7.06 -20.46 11.19
CA PHE A 526 -7.93 -19.58 11.95
C PHE A 526 -8.25 -20.17 13.32
N SER A 527 -8.67 -19.32 14.25
CA SER A 527 -9.31 -19.72 15.50
C SER A 527 -10.58 -18.93 15.71
N ALA A 528 -11.67 -19.63 15.96
CA ALA A 528 -12.96 -19.00 16.26
C ALA A 528 -12.93 -18.20 17.57
N GLU A 529 -12.12 -18.62 18.55
CA GLU A 529 -11.93 -17.87 19.81
C GLU A 529 -11.28 -16.50 19.56
N LEU A 530 -10.45 -16.35 18.52
CA LEU A 530 -9.83 -15.08 18.14
C LEU A 530 -10.71 -14.27 17.18
N GLY A 531 -11.54 -14.94 16.38
CA GLY A 531 -12.35 -14.33 15.34
C GLY A 531 -11.53 -13.79 14.15
N LEU A 532 -12.12 -12.86 13.37
CA LEU A 532 -11.47 -12.20 12.24
C LEU A 532 -10.84 -10.87 12.68
N SER A 533 -9.53 -10.86 12.85
CA SER A 533 -8.75 -9.64 13.05
C SER A 533 -7.34 -9.83 12.51
N ASP A 534 -6.81 -8.82 11.83
CA ASP A 534 -5.42 -8.83 11.37
C ASP A 534 -4.41 -8.92 12.51
N GLN A 535 -4.80 -8.50 13.72
CA GLN A 535 -3.96 -8.58 14.90
C GLN A 535 -3.82 -10.01 15.45
N ASN A 536 -4.71 -10.93 15.07
CA ASN A 536 -4.68 -12.32 15.51
C ASN A 536 -3.43 -13.07 15.04
N ASN A 537 -2.73 -12.56 14.04
CA ASN A 537 -1.47 -13.11 13.55
C ASN A 537 -0.24 -12.27 13.99
N LEU A 538 -0.41 -11.42 15.01
CA LEU A 538 0.65 -10.58 15.59
C LEU A 538 0.73 -10.72 17.12
N ILE A 539 0.47 -11.91 17.63
CA ILE A 539 0.51 -12.21 19.07
C ILE A 539 1.94 -12.05 19.57
N ASP A 540 2.15 -11.14 20.51
CA ASP A 540 3.48 -10.87 21.05
C ASP A 540 3.91 -11.90 22.11
N LYS A 541 5.23 -11.97 22.35
CA LYS A 541 5.86 -12.92 23.30
C LYS A 541 5.39 -12.80 24.75
N ASN A 542 4.82 -11.65 25.14
CA ASN A 542 4.33 -11.42 26.49
C ASN A 542 2.84 -11.77 26.64
N SER A 543 2.18 -12.13 25.54
CA SER A 543 0.78 -12.52 25.54
C SER A 543 0.57 -13.75 26.40
N ARG A 544 -0.49 -13.72 27.23
CA ARG A 544 -0.98 -14.85 28.03
C ARG A 544 -2.21 -15.51 27.41
N LEU A 545 -2.56 -15.12 26.19
CA LEU A 545 -3.70 -15.73 25.50
C LEU A 545 -3.43 -17.21 25.27
N ALA A 546 -4.43 -18.02 25.53
CA ALA A 546 -4.45 -19.45 25.27
C ALA A 546 -5.77 -19.81 24.59
N LEU A 547 -5.75 -20.82 23.74
CA LEU A 547 -6.94 -21.35 23.08
C LEU A 547 -7.44 -22.59 23.85
N ASN A 548 -8.73 -22.61 24.17
CA ASN A 548 -9.34 -23.66 24.98
C ASN A 548 -9.96 -24.78 24.14
N ASP A 549 -10.52 -24.44 22.98
CA ASP A 549 -11.22 -25.39 22.11
C ASP A 549 -10.83 -25.20 20.62
N PHE A 550 -9.53 -25.25 20.36
CA PHE A 550 -9.02 -25.21 19.00
C PHE A 550 -9.27 -26.56 18.30
N ARG A 551 -9.91 -26.52 17.13
CA ARG A 551 -10.18 -27.68 16.29
C ARG A 551 -9.26 -27.71 15.08
N PHE A 552 -8.67 -28.87 14.85
CA PHE A 552 -7.67 -29.07 13.80
C PHE A 552 -7.67 -30.53 13.35
N ASN A 553 -7.77 -30.76 12.05
CA ASN A 553 -7.72 -32.10 11.51
C ASN A 553 -6.27 -32.50 11.21
N ALA A 554 -5.63 -33.16 12.20
CA ALA A 554 -4.24 -33.59 12.11
C ALA A 554 -4.02 -34.62 10.98
N GLU A 555 -5.00 -35.47 10.70
CA GLU A 555 -4.87 -36.48 9.64
C GLU A 555 -4.86 -35.84 8.25
N ALA A 556 -5.79 -34.90 7.98
CA ALA A 556 -5.78 -34.13 6.73
C ALA A 556 -4.49 -33.33 6.58
N PHE A 557 -3.96 -32.79 7.69
CA PHE A 557 -2.69 -32.07 7.69
C PHE A 557 -1.51 -32.97 7.31
N LYS A 558 -1.42 -34.17 7.90
CA LYS A 558 -0.40 -35.18 7.58
C LYS A 558 -0.48 -35.64 6.11
N GLN A 559 -1.69 -35.82 5.58
CA GLN A 559 -1.90 -36.17 4.16
C GLN A 559 -1.39 -35.11 3.19
N MET A 560 -1.29 -33.84 3.62
CA MET A 560 -0.66 -32.78 2.85
C MET A 560 0.86 -32.65 3.12
N GLY A 561 1.46 -33.58 3.87
CA GLY A 561 2.88 -33.55 4.28
C GLY A 561 3.16 -32.66 5.48
N GLY A 562 2.12 -32.19 6.16
CA GLY A 562 2.22 -31.40 7.38
C GLY A 562 2.74 -32.23 8.56
N ARG A 563 3.63 -31.65 9.32
CA ARG A 563 4.19 -32.31 10.51
C ARG A 563 4.19 -31.42 11.74
N TYR A 564 4.55 -30.15 11.62
CA TYR A 564 4.65 -29.26 12.75
C TYR A 564 3.72 -28.06 12.63
N VAL A 565 3.21 -27.60 13.77
CA VAL A 565 2.47 -26.35 13.90
C VAL A 565 3.29 -25.38 14.75
N PHE A 566 3.60 -24.21 14.23
CA PHE A 566 4.23 -23.12 14.95
C PHE A 566 3.13 -22.20 15.47
N SER A 567 2.93 -22.17 16.77
CA SER A 567 1.90 -21.35 17.38
C SER A 567 2.50 -20.26 18.27
N ALA A 568 2.02 -19.03 18.12
CA ALA A 568 2.30 -17.95 19.08
C ALA A 568 1.41 -18.03 20.34
N LEU A 569 0.48 -18.97 20.36
CA LEU A 569 -0.51 -19.19 21.44
C LEU A 569 -0.34 -20.58 22.04
N LEU A 570 -0.62 -20.68 23.35
CA LEU A 570 -0.74 -21.96 24.03
C LEU A 570 -2.09 -22.61 23.66
N LEU A 571 -2.07 -23.87 23.26
CA LEU A 571 -3.28 -24.71 23.20
C LEU A 571 -3.45 -25.42 24.54
N GLN A 572 -4.59 -25.22 25.20
CA GLN A 572 -4.87 -25.85 26.51
C GLN A 572 -5.08 -27.37 26.37
N HIS A 573 -5.69 -27.79 25.26
CA HIS A 573 -6.02 -29.16 24.94
C HIS A 573 -5.52 -29.57 23.56
N PRO A 574 -4.18 -29.60 23.34
CA PRO A 574 -3.62 -29.89 22.01
C PRO A 574 -3.98 -31.30 21.52
N GLU A 575 -4.19 -32.26 22.42
CA GLU A 575 -4.60 -33.64 22.13
C GLU A 575 -5.95 -33.71 21.40
N ARG A 576 -6.89 -32.76 21.68
CA ARG A 576 -8.18 -32.68 20.97
C ARG A 576 -8.03 -32.26 19.51
N ALA A 577 -6.92 -31.59 19.20
CA ALA A 577 -6.53 -31.18 17.86
C ALA A 577 -5.57 -32.20 17.19
N GLY A 578 -5.34 -33.38 17.79
CA GLY A 578 -4.34 -34.34 17.32
C GLY A 578 -2.92 -33.76 17.31
N LEU A 579 -2.62 -32.87 18.26
CA LEU A 579 -1.33 -32.20 18.37
C LEU A 579 -0.65 -32.54 19.69
N ARG A 580 0.67 -32.61 19.68
CA ARG A 580 1.52 -32.80 20.87
C ARG A 580 2.49 -31.65 20.99
N LEU A 581 2.53 -30.98 22.14
CA LEU A 581 3.54 -29.95 22.41
C LEU A 581 4.93 -30.60 22.56
N LEU A 582 5.87 -30.21 21.71
CA LEU A 582 7.25 -30.65 21.77
C LEU A 582 8.11 -29.73 22.64
N LYS A 583 8.00 -28.41 22.40
CA LYS A 583 8.86 -27.42 23.06
C LYS A 583 8.30 -26.02 22.95
N VAL A 584 8.61 -25.20 23.95
CA VAL A 584 8.36 -23.75 23.92
C VAL A 584 9.69 -23.03 23.65
N PHE A 585 9.68 -22.14 22.68
CA PHE A 585 10.82 -21.32 22.31
C PHE A 585 10.54 -19.86 22.71
N GLU A 586 11.10 -19.47 23.84
CA GLU A 586 11.15 -18.07 24.25
C GLU A 586 12.41 -17.40 23.70
N PRO A 587 12.33 -16.10 23.30
CA PRO A 587 13.51 -15.34 22.90
C PRO A 587 14.52 -15.26 24.05
N LYS A 588 15.80 -15.49 23.76
CA LYS A 588 16.88 -15.22 24.69
C LYS A 588 17.16 -13.73 24.81
N ALA A 589 17.87 -13.30 25.84
CA ALA A 589 18.16 -11.90 26.11
C ALA A 589 18.90 -11.18 24.95
N ASN A 590 19.69 -11.93 24.16
CA ASN A 590 20.43 -11.44 23.00
C ASN A 590 19.69 -11.64 21.66
N GLU A 591 18.48 -12.18 21.66
CA GLU A 591 17.70 -12.44 20.46
C GLU A 591 16.65 -11.37 20.25
N THR A 592 16.58 -10.86 19.03
CA THR A 592 15.55 -9.90 18.61
C THR A 592 14.36 -10.68 18.08
N SER A 593 13.27 -10.70 18.84
CA SER A 593 12.03 -11.38 18.43
C SER A 593 10.80 -10.70 19.04
N TRP A 594 9.75 -10.60 18.24
CA TRP A 594 8.39 -10.30 18.71
C TRP A 594 7.71 -11.54 19.28
N TRP A 595 8.11 -12.73 18.83
CA TRP A 595 7.42 -13.99 19.01
C TRP A 595 7.97 -14.80 20.17
N LYS A 596 7.04 -15.55 20.80
CA LYS A 596 7.28 -16.76 21.58
C LYS A 596 6.58 -17.87 20.83
N ILE A 597 7.26 -19.00 20.56
CA ILE A 597 6.73 -20.06 19.71
C ILE A 597 6.55 -21.35 20.50
N TYR A 598 5.33 -21.85 20.48
CA TYR A 598 4.99 -23.21 20.91
C TYR A 598 5.08 -24.12 19.69
N LEU A 599 6.01 -25.07 19.73
CA LEU A 599 6.20 -26.05 18.66
C LEU A 599 5.36 -27.27 18.96
N TYR A 600 4.34 -27.50 18.13
CA TYR A 600 3.52 -28.71 18.17
C TYR A 600 3.88 -29.66 17.04
N GLU A 601 3.71 -30.97 17.26
CA GLU A 601 3.80 -32.04 16.26
C GLU A 601 2.41 -32.68 16.09
N ALA A 602 2.00 -32.95 14.85
CA ALA A 602 0.79 -33.71 14.54
C ALA A 602 1.03 -35.19 14.87
N VAL A 603 0.13 -35.79 15.66
CA VAL A 603 0.23 -37.16 16.17
C VAL A 603 -0.68 -38.09 15.39
#